data_9d20a5d2ecdf49b67dbd24863a7a4df4
#
_entry.id   9d20a5d2ecdf49b67dbd24863a7a4df4
#
_cell.length_a   1.000
_cell.length_b   1.000
_cell.length_c   1.000
_cell.angle_alpha   90.00
_cell.angle_beta   90.00
_cell.angle_gamma   90.00
#
_symmetry.space_group_name_H-M   'P 1'
#
loop_
_entity.id
_entity.type
_entity.pdbx_description
1 polymer ?
#
loop_
_entity_poly.entity_id
_entity_poly.type
_entity_poly.pdbx_seq_one_letter_code
_entity_poly.pdbx_strand_id
1 'polypeptide(L)'
;MECDHFIELSNGKLKRALVSHQKKGVISNGRTGSNLWITHYKDKITQNLKDTLAMMDWNERHGIKVFRLSSELFPHKSNPKVESYTFDFAIPLLKEIGNKAKEYGHRLTFHPGQYNVIGTPDSKTFQQTCKDLQYHADVLDIMELNQDSVIVIHGGGVYGNKKETINRWIR
;
A
#
# COMPACT_ATOMS: atom_id res chain seq x y z
N MET A 1 14.12 -2.97 -9.99
CA MET A 1 14.67 -1.62 -9.82
C MET A 1 13.68 -0.87 -8.97
N GLU A 2 13.96 -0.71 -7.68
CA GLU A 2 13.12 0.08 -6.79
C GLU A 2 13.35 1.53 -7.17
N CYS A 3 12.34 2.18 -7.77
CA CYS A 3 12.38 3.62 -7.98
C CYS A 3 12.15 4.29 -6.63
N ASP A 4 13.20 4.64 -5.93
CA ASP A 4 13.13 5.55 -4.80
C ASP A 4 12.76 6.92 -5.34
N HIS A 5 11.49 7.29 -5.20
CA HIS A 5 11.04 8.63 -5.56
C HIS A 5 11.38 9.58 -4.42
N PHE A 6 12.10 10.64 -4.75
CA PHE A 6 12.44 11.71 -3.84
C PHE A 6 11.62 12.95 -4.19
N ILE A 7 11.09 13.62 -3.18
CA ILE A 7 10.44 14.92 -3.33
C ILE A 7 11.42 15.99 -2.84
N GLU A 8 11.65 17.01 -3.65
CA GLU A 8 12.35 18.20 -3.21
C GLU A 8 11.44 19.00 -2.27
N LEU A 9 11.86 19.15 -1.03
CA LEU A 9 11.17 20.00 -0.08
C LEU A 9 11.56 21.47 -0.29
N SER A 10 10.73 22.39 0.17
CA SER A 10 10.92 23.85 0.06
C SER A 10 12.26 24.38 0.55
N ASN A 11 13.06 23.56 1.20
CA ASN A 11 14.42 23.88 1.68
C ASN A 11 15.55 23.23 0.84
N GLY A 12 15.25 22.75 -0.38
CA GLY A 12 16.22 22.14 -1.28
C GLY A 12 16.72 20.74 -0.88
N LYS A 13 16.12 20.11 0.13
CA LYS A 13 16.50 18.75 0.53
C LYS A 13 15.55 17.72 -0.11
N LEU A 14 16.11 16.79 -0.85
CA LEU A 14 15.40 15.61 -1.32
C LEU A 14 15.07 14.73 -0.12
N LYS A 15 13.80 14.39 0.05
CA LYS A 15 13.36 13.44 1.07
C LYS A 15 12.66 12.27 0.40
N ARG A 16 12.90 11.07 0.92
CA ARG A 16 12.16 9.88 0.51
C ARG A 16 10.67 10.14 0.76
N ALA A 17 9.88 10.07 -0.28
CA ALA A 17 8.52 10.60 -0.25
C ALA A 17 7.55 9.78 0.59
N LEU A 18 7.78 8.51 0.77
CA LEU A 18 6.98 7.70 1.68
C LEU A 18 7.77 7.45 2.95
N VAL A 19 7.26 7.94 4.04
CA VAL A 19 7.84 7.64 5.35
C VAL A 19 7.67 6.16 5.58
N SER A 20 8.76 5.41 5.44
CA SER A 20 8.79 4.01 5.88
C SER A 20 8.37 3.97 7.35
N HIS A 21 7.32 3.23 7.63
CA HIS A 21 6.73 3.15 8.97
C HIS A 21 7.47 2.23 9.90
N GLN A 22 8.59 1.69 9.45
CA GLN A 22 9.50 0.91 10.27
C GLN A 22 10.30 1.74 11.27
N LYS A 23 9.88 2.94 11.60
CA LYS A 23 10.52 3.63 12.71
C LYS A 23 10.26 2.86 13.98
N LYS A 24 11.34 2.24 14.47
CA LYS A 24 11.48 1.64 15.80
C LYS A 24 10.61 2.39 16.80
N GLY A 25 9.66 1.72 17.42
CA GLY A 25 8.85 2.28 18.50
C GLY A 25 7.35 2.11 18.38
N VAL A 26 6.80 1.88 17.18
CA VAL A 26 5.34 1.71 17.01
C VAL A 26 4.86 0.33 17.45
N ILE A 27 5.73 -0.68 17.47
CA ILE A 27 5.37 -2.06 17.79
C ILE A 27 5.80 -2.47 19.20
N SER A 28 6.63 -1.70 19.90
CA SER A 28 7.39 -2.23 21.02
C SER A 28 6.63 -2.41 22.32
N ASN A 29 5.52 -1.76 22.57
CA ASN A 29 4.85 -1.87 23.86
C ASN A 29 3.33 -1.83 23.74
N GLY A 30 2.70 -2.98 23.56
CA GLY A 30 1.25 -3.18 23.52
C GLY A 30 0.49 -2.77 24.81
N ARG A 31 0.79 -1.64 25.40
CA ARG A 31 0.19 -1.15 26.64
C ARG A 31 -0.24 0.32 26.63
N THR A 32 -0.23 0.99 25.52
CA THR A 32 -0.88 2.29 25.40
C THR A 32 -2.27 2.08 24.82
N GLY A 33 -3.28 2.65 25.43
CA GLY A 33 -4.68 2.39 25.14
C GLY A 33 -5.02 2.48 23.64
N SER A 34 -5.93 1.62 23.19
CA SER A 34 -6.32 1.41 21.78
C SER A 34 -6.53 2.69 20.98
N ASN A 35 -7.08 3.73 21.60
CA ASN A 35 -7.37 5.01 20.95
C ASN A 35 -6.12 5.79 20.51
N LEU A 36 -5.02 5.72 21.26
CA LEU A 36 -3.78 6.44 20.94
C LEU A 36 -3.08 5.83 19.70
N TRP A 37 -3.14 4.52 19.56
CA TRP A 37 -2.60 3.81 18.41
C TRP A 37 -3.36 4.13 17.13
N ILE A 38 -4.69 4.11 17.18
CA ILE A 38 -5.55 4.43 16.04
C ILE A 38 -5.31 5.87 15.59
N THR A 39 -5.21 6.82 16.51
CA THR A 39 -4.89 8.23 16.19
C THR A 39 -3.54 8.32 15.48
N HIS A 40 -2.52 7.66 16.02
CA HIS A 40 -1.20 7.65 15.40
C HIS A 40 -1.18 7.07 13.99
N TYR A 41 -1.94 5.98 13.72
CA TYR A 41 -2.06 5.44 12.36
C TYR A 41 -2.79 6.40 11.43
N LYS A 42 -3.87 7.03 11.88
CA LYS A 42 -4.59 8.03 11.10
C LYS A 42 -3.70 9.18 10.67
N ASP A 43 -2.90 9.72 11.59
CA ASP A 43 -1.95 10.80 11.28
C ASP A 43 -0.91 10.36 10.25
N LYS A 44 -0.34 9.17 10.41
CA LYS A 44 0.64 8.61 9.46
C LYS A 44 0.05 8.36 8.09
N ILE A 45 -1.14 7.75 8.02
CA ILE A 45 -1.84 7.50 6.77
C ILE A 45 -2.19 8.82 6.08
N THR A 46 -2.73 9.78 6.82
CA THR A 46 -3.03 11.11 6.28
C THR A 46 -1.78 11.77 5.69
N GLN A 47 -0.64 11.67 6.36
CA GLN A 47 0.62 12.20 5.84
C GLN A 47 1.07 11.43 4.59
N ASN A 48 0.99 10.09 4.58
CA ASN A 48 1.33 9.29 3.40
C ASN A 48 0.48 9.65 2.18
N LEU A 49 -0.81 9.88 2.36
CA LEU A 49 -1.70 10.27 1.27
C LEU A 49 -1.38 11.66 0.74
N LYS A 50 -1.07 12.63 1.62
CA LYS A 50 -0.60 13.96 1.22
C LYS A 50 0.74 13.89 0.48
N ASP A 51 1.66 13.07 0.95
CA ASP A 51 2.94 12.85 0.27
C ASP A 51 2.74 12.19 -1.09
N THR A 52 1.75 11.28 -1.22
CA THR A 52 1.37 10.68 -2.50
C THR A 52 0.89 11.74 -3.49
N LEU A 53 0.02 12.66 -3.08
CA LEU A 53 -0.43 13.78 -3.92
C LEU A 53 0.74 14.65 -4.38
N ALA A 54 1.64 15.00 -3.48
CA ALA A 54 2.83 15.79 -3.81
C ALA A 54 3.77 15.06 -4.78
N MET A 55 3.92 13.72 -4.64
CA MET A 55 4.68 12.90 -5.60
C MET A 55 4.02 12.88 -6.98
N MET A 56 2.69 12.80 -7.03
CA MET A 56 1.98 12.83 -8.31
C MET A 56 2.20 14.16 -9.03
N ASP A 57 2.18 15.29 -8.31
CA ASP A 57 2.49 16.60 -8.89
C ASP A 57 3.93 16.68 -9.40
N TRP A 58 4.86 16.08 -8.67
CA TRP A 58 6.25 15.98 -9.11
C TRP A 58 6.38 15.10 -10.36
N ASN A 59 5.74 13.92 -10.36
CA ASN A 59 5.74 12.99 -11.48
C ASN A 59 5.16 13.65 -12.74
N GLU A 60 4.07 14.40 -12.62
CA GLU A 60 3.46 15.11 -13.74
C GLU A 60 4.43 16.11 -14.36
N ARG A 61 5.10 16.92 -13.55
CA ARG A 61 6.11 17.89 -14.03
C ARG A 61 7.31 17.24 -14.75
N HIS A 62 7.58 15.95 -14.45
CA HIS A 62 8.71 15.20 -15.02
C HIS A 62 8.28 14.18 -16.09
N GLY A 63 7.02 14.19 -16.51
CA GLY A 63 6.51 13.30 -17.55
C GLY A 63 6.41 11.84 -17.13
N ILE A 64 6.37 11.53 -15.82
CA ILE A 64 6.24 10.17 -15.31
C ILE A 64 4.76 9.84 -15.13
N LYS A 65 4.25 8.92 -15.93
CA LYS A 65 2.82 8.57 -15.97
C LYS A 65 2.46 7.25 -15.27
N VAL A 66 3.44 6.48 -14.81
CA VAL A 66 3.21 5.25 -14.05
C VAL A 66 3.79 5.40 -12.66
N PHE A 67 2.96 5.20 -11.65
CA PHE A 67 3.38 5.33 -10.26
C PHE A 67 2.93 4.15 -9.43
N ARG A 68 3.89 3.47 -8.80
CA ARG A 68 3.65 2.35 -7.91
C ARG A 68 3.51 2.84 -6.47
N LEU A 69 2.28 2.74 -5.93
CA LEU A 69 1.98 3.07 -4.55
C LEU A 69 2.68 2.09 -3.59
N SER A 70 3.09 2.58 -2.43
CA SER A 70 3.71 1.75 -1.40
C SER A 70 2.73 0.76 -0.81
N SER A 71 3.16 -0.48 -0.59
CA SER A 71 2.42 -1.47 0.20
C SER A 71 2.22 -1.05 1.67
N GLU A 72 2.96 -0.04 2.14
CA GLU A 72 2.87 0.52 3.49
C GLU A 72 2.02 1.81 3.54
N LEU A 73 1.24 2.08 2.49
CA LEU A 73 0.38 3.27 2.44
C LEU A 73 -0.58 3.30 3.64
N PHE A 74 -1.09 2.11 4.01
CA PHE A 74 -1.92 1.87 5.18
C PHE A 74 -1.19 0.91 6.14
N PRO A 75 -0.38 1.40 7.09
CA PRO A 75 0.44 0.57 7.96
C PRO A 75 -0.39 -0.45 8.72
N HIS A 76 0.05 -1.70 8.69
CA HIS A 76 -0.53 -2.80 9.46
C HIS A 76 -2.04 -3.08 9.20
N LYS A 77 -2.62 -2.61 8.11
CA LYS A 77 -4.06 -2.73 7.81
C LYS A 77 -4.54 -4.19 7.86
N SER A 78 -3.76 -5.12 7.35
CA SER A 78 -4.07 -6.55 7.32
C SER A 78 -3.51 -7.34 8.52
N ASN A 79 -2.75 -6.70 9.42
CA ASN A 79 -2.07 -7.38 10.51
C ASN A 79 -3.07 -7.82 11.62
N PRO A 80 -3.25 -9.13 11.87
CA PRO A 80 -4.20 -9.63 12.86
C PRO A 80 -3.85 -9.29 14.32
N LYS A 81 -2.61 -8.82 14.57
CA LYS A 81 -2.13 -8.43 15.90
C LYS A 81 -2.39 -6.96 16.22
N VAL A 82 -2.92 -6.21 15.27
CA VAL A 82 -3.20 -4.78 15.39
C VAL A 82 -4.70 -4.57 15.31
N GLU A 83 -5.21 -3.66 16.12
CA GLU A 83 -6.63 -3.29 16.07
C GLU A 83 -6.97 -2.75 14.68
N SER A 84 -8.04 -3.29 14.09
CA SER A 84 -8.49 -2.89 12.76
C SER A 84 -9.02 -1.46 12.78
N TYR A 85 -8.74 -0.70 11.74
CA TYR A 85 -9.27 0.64 11.51
C TYR A 85 -9.99 0.69 10.15
N THR A 86 -10.97 1.60 10.01
CA THR A 86 -11.70 1.81 8.76
C THR A 86 -10.97 2.81 7.85
N PHE A 87 -11.43 2.93 6.60
CA PHE A 87 -10.89 3.90 5.64
C PHE A 87 -11.60 5.27 5.71
N ASP A 88 -12.66 5.41 6.49
CA ASP A 88 -13.56 6.58 6.46
C ASP A 88 -12.82 7.92 6.52
N PHE A 89 -11.84 8.05 7.42
CA PHE A 89 -11.04 9.26 7.55
C PHE A 89 -10.13 9.56 6.35
N ALA A 90 -9.83 8.53 5.55
CA ALA A 90 -8.91 8.61 4.40
C ALA A 90 -9.66 8.77 3.06
N ILE A 91 -10.96 8.47 3.01
CA ILE A 91 -11.79 8.53 1.78
C ILE A 91 -11.63 9.85 1.02
N PRO A 92 -11.70 11.04 1.65
CA PRO A 92 -11.56 12.30 0.91
C PRO A 92 -10.22 12.41 0.17
N LEU A 93 -9.11 12.06 0.82
CA LEU A 93 -7.78 12.10 0.22
C LEU A 93 -7.59 11.00 -0.85
N LEU A 94 -8.15 9.81 -0.64
CA LEU A 94 -8.11 8.74 -1.64
C LEU A 94 -8.86 9.15 -2.92
N LYS A 95 -10.02 9.76 -2.79
CA LYS A 95 -10.78 10.29 -3.94
C LYS A 95 -10.03 11.43 -4.64
N GLU A 96 -9.36 12.30 -3.89
CA GLU A 96 -8.51 13.35 -4.45
C GLU A 96 -7.37 12.75 -5.27
N ILE A 97 -6.67 11.71 -4.75
CA ILE A 97 -5.63 10.98 -5.48
C ILE A 97 -6.20 10.36 -6.76
N GLY A 98 -7.35 9.69 -6.67
CA GLY A 98 -7.99 9.08 -7.82
C GLY A 98 -8.38 10.09 -8.90
N ASN A 99 -8.96 11.23 -8.51
CA ASN A 99 -9.30 12.32 -9.43
C ASN A 99 -8.05 12.92 -10.10
N LYS A 100 -7.01 13.17 -9.32
CA LYS A 100 -5.73 13.66 -9.83
C LYS A 100 -5.08 12.66 -10.78
N ALA A 101 -5.17 11.35 -10.49
CA ALA A 101 -4.67 10.30 -11.39
C ALA A 101 -5.38 10.34 -12.75
N LYS A 102 -6.70 10.51 -12.74
CA LYS A 102 -7.50 10.65 -13.97
C LYS A 102 -7.14 11.93 -14.74
N GLU A 103 -7.02 13.06 -14.05
CA GLU A 103 -6.67 14.36 -14.62
C GLU A 103 -5.29 14.32 -15.30
N TYR A 104 -4.28 13.73 -14.64
CA TYR A 104 -2.91 13.66 -15.14
C TYR A 104 -2.67 12.48 -16.09
N GLY A 105 -3.63 11.58 -16.24
CA GLY A 105 -3.44 10.34 -16.98
C GLY A 105 -2.39 9.43 -16.31
N HIS A 106 -2.30 9.46 -14.99
CA HIS A 106 -1.41 8.58 -14.23
C HIS A 106 -2.00 7.19 -14.06
N ARG A 107 -1.21 6.17 -14.30
CA ARG A 107 -1.51 4.80 -13.96
C ARG A 107 -0.96 4.50 -12.57
N LEU A 108 -1.83 4.34 -11.58
CA LEU A 108 -1.44 3.94 -10.23
C LEU A 108 -1.51 2.42 -10.09
N THR A 109 -0.54 1.83 -9.41
CA THR A 109 -0.48 0.38 -9.18
C THR A 109 -0.04 0.10 -7.75
N PHE A 110 -0.33 -1.11 -7.25
CA PHE A 110 0.25 -1.61 -6.01
C PHE A 110 1.20 -2.78 -6.23
N HIS A 111 2.11 -2.96 -5.30
CA HIS A 111 2.96 -4.14 -5.19
C HIS A 111 3.01 -4.58 -3.72
N PRO A 112 2.07 -5.41 -3.27
CA PRO A 112 2.08 -5.98 -1.93
C PRO A 112 3.40 -6.71 -1.63
N GLY A 113 3.75 -6.75 -0.34
CA GLY A 113 5.01 -7.36 0.07
C GLY A 113 5.14 -8.83 -0.34
N GLN A 114 6.37 -9.31 -0.44
CA GLN A 114 6.74 -10.66 -0.90
C GLN A 114 6.14 -11.83 -0.09
N TYR A 115 5.56 -11.52 1.08
CA TYR A 115 4.89 -12.52 1.94
C TYR A 115 3.47 -12.85 1.48
N ASN A 116 2.94 -12.10 0.50
CA ASN A 116 1.65 -12.35 -0.13
C ASN A 116 1.79 -13.44 -1.18
N VAL A 117 1.54 -14.68 -0.76
CA VAL A 117 1.80 -15.88 -1.57
C VAL A 117 0.52 -16.70 -1.78
N ILE A 118 -0.17 -16.47 -2.90
CA ILE A 118 -1.42 -17.17 -3.24
C ILE A 118 -1.21 -18.69 -3.39
N GLY A 119 -0.06 -19.12 -3.91
CA GLY A 119 0.25 -20.53 -4.14
C GLY A 119 0.64 -21.32 -2.88
N THR A 120 0.54 -20.74 -1.68
CA THR A 120 0.89 -21.42 -0.43
C THR A 120 -0.04 -22.61 -0.15
N PRO A 121 0.48 -23.75 0.38
CA PRO A 121 -0.35 -24.83 0.89
C PRO A 121 -0.92 -24.54 2.29
N ASP A 122 -0.39 -23.56 3.02
CA ASP A 122 -0.84 -23.20 4.36
C ASP A 122 -2.06 -22.29 4.30
N SER A 123 -3.16 -22.77 4.87
CA SER A 123 -4.47 -22.08 4.83
C SER A 123 -4.46 -20.75 5.61
N LYS A 124 -3.68 -20.65 6.69
CA LYS A 124 -3.58 -19.41 7.48
C LYS A 124 -2.84 -18.32 6.70
N THR A 125 -1.73 -18.69 6.09
CA THR A 125 -0.96 -17.80 5.20
C THR A 125 -1.81 -17.37 4.01
N PHE A 126 -2.58 -18.27 3.41
CA PHE A 126 -3.49 -17.94 2.31
C PHE A 126 -4.55 -16.93 2.74
N GLN A 127 -5.23 -17.17 3.87
CA GLN A 127 -6.23 -16.23 4.39
C GLN A 127 -5.64 -14.86 4.70
N GLN A 128 -4.43 -14.82 5.25
CA GLN A 128 -3.74 -13.56 5.52
C GLN A 128 -3.37 -12.83 4.22
N THR A 129 -2.91 -13.56 3.22
CA THR A 129 -2.67 -13.04 1.86
C THR A 129 -3.94 -12.44 1.26
N CYS A 130 -5.07 -13.15 1.34
CA CYS A 130 -6.35 -12.63 0.84
C CYS A 130 -6.75 -11.32 1.52
N LYS A 131 -6.59 -11.22 2.85
CA LYS A 131 -6.89 -9.98 3.59
C LYS A 131 -5.99 -8.82 3.17
N ASP A 132 -4.71 -9.10 2.93
CA ASP A 132 -3.75 -8.10 2.51
C ASP A 132 -4.05 -7.61 1.08
N LEU A 133 -4.32 -8.53 0.16
CA LEU A 133 -4.69 -8.18 -1.22
C LEU A 133 -6.03 -7.44 -1.27
N GLN A 134 -7.01 -7.84 -0.43
CA GLN A 134 -8.31 -7.20 -0.37
C GLN A 134 -8.18 -5.72 0.00
N TYR A 135 -7.41 -5.36 1.02
CA TYR A 135 -7.30 -3.96 1.38
C TYR A 135 -6.61 -3.12 0.29
N HIS A 136 -5.68 -3.69 -0.47
CA HIS A 136 -5.08 -2.99 -1.61
C HIS A 136 -6.11 -2.75 -2.73
N ALA A 137 -6.98 -3.73 -2.98
CA ALA A 137 -8.08 -3.60 -3.92
C ALA A 137 -9.09 -2.54 -3.45
N ASP A 138 -9.52 -2.60 -2.18
CA ASP A 138 -10.44 -1.62 -1.59
C ASP A 138 -9.92 -0.19 -1.74
N VAL A 139 -8.62 0.03 -1.58
CA VAL A 139 -8.01 1.36 -1.74
C VAL A 139 -8.09 1.83 -3.19
N LEU A 140 -7.82 0.97 -4.17
CA LEU A 140 -7.95 1.31 -5.60
C LEU A 140 -9.41 1.59 -5.97
N ASP A 141 -10.35 0.82 -5.41
CA ASP A 141 -11.79 0.99 -5.62
C ASP A 141 -12.28 2.33 -5.04
N ILE A 142 -11.84 2.70 -3.83
CA ILE A 142 -12.16 4.01 -3.23
C ILE A 142 -11.61 5.17 -4.07
N MET A 143 -10.47 4.99 -4.72
CA MET A 143 -9.90 5.96 -5.66
C MET A 143 -10.68 6.01 -6.99
N GLU A 144 -11.61 5.08 -7.22
CA GLU A 144 -12.41 4.97 -8.45
C GLU A 144 -11.54 4.87 -9.71
N LEU A 145 -10.46 4.10 -9.63
CA LEU A 145 -9.52 3.89 -10.72
C LEU A 145 -10.04 2.82 -11.70
N ASN A 146 -9.54 2.86 -12.92
CA ASN A 146 -9.92 1.92 -13.97
C ASN A 146 -9.12 0.60 -13.89
N GLN A 147 -9.39 -0.31 -14.84
CA GLN A 147 -8.77 -1.63 -14.91
C GLN A 147 -7.25 -1.62 -15.16
N ASP A 148 -6.67 -0.49 -15.57
CA ASP A 148 -5.23 -0.35 -15.77
C ASP A 148 -4.48 -0.24 -14.43
N SER A 149 -5.21 0.02 -13.35
CA SER A 149 -4.67 0.08 -11.99
C SER A 149 -4.63 -1.32 -11.39
N VAL A 150 -3.48 -1.98 -11.51
CA VAL A 150 -3.30 -3.39 -11.16
C VAL A 150 -2.54 -3.58 -9.85
N ILE A 151 -2.75 -4.72 -9.20
CA ILE A 151 -1.96 -5.20 -8.07
C ILE A 151 -0.97 -6.24 -8.62
N VAL A 152 0.33 -5.93 -8.52
CA VAL A 152 1.42 -6.84 -8.93
C VAL A 152 1.80 -7.70 -7.75
N ILE A 153 1.70 -9.02 -7.87
CA ILE A 153 1.95 -9.97 -6.79
C ILE A 153 3.14 -10.87 -7.07
N HIS A 154 3.80 -11.35 -6.01
CA HIS A 154 4.87 -12.32 -6.11
C HIS A 154 4.35 -13.73 -6.38
N GLY A 155 5.04 -14.48 -7.25
CA GLY A 155 4.68 -15.87 -7.56
C GLY A 155 4.83 -16.83 -6.38
N GLY A 156 5.64 -16.48 -5.40
CA GLY A 156 5.91 -17.32 -4.22
C GLY A 156 6.79 -18.54 -4.49
N GLY A 157 6.83 -19.45 -3.53
CA GLY A 157 7.65 -20.67 -3.59
C GLY A 157 6.97 -21.83 -4.33
N VAL A 158 7.77 -22.83 -4.67
CA VAL A 158 7.32 -24.06 -5.33
C VAL A 158 6.70 -25.07 -4.36
N TYR A 159 6.99 -24.97 -3.06
CA TYR A 159 6.48 -25.84 -2.01
C TYR A 159 6.63 -27.34 -2.30
N GLY A 160 7.78 -27.73 -2.86
CA GLY A 160 8.09 -29.12 -3.19
C GLY A 160 7.47 -29.65 -4.49
N ASN A 161 6.37 -29.07 -4.99
CA ASN A 161 5.70 -29.50 -6.21
C ASN A 161 5.19 -28.30 -7.04
N LYS A 162 5.89 -27.99 -8.12
CA LYS A 162 5.56 -26.85 -8.99
C LYS A 162 4.15 -26.97 -9.60
N LYS A 163 3.76 -28.15 -10.06
CA LYS A 163 2.44 -28.38 -10.69
C LYS A 163 1.30 -28.12 -9.72
N GLU A 164 1.40 -28.63 -8.49
CA GLU A 164 0.42 -28.38 -7.47
C GLU A 164 0.37 -26.92 -7.04
N THR A 165 1.52 -26.25 -7.00
CA THR A 165 1.56 -24.80 -6.71
C THR A 165 0.85 -24.01 -7.78
N ILE A 166 1.07 -24.30 -9.06
CA ILE A 166 0.36 -23.67 -10.18
C ILE A 166 -1.16 -23.94 -10.08
N ASN A 167 -1.56 -25.18 -9.75
CA ASN A 167 -2.97 -25.52 -9.60
C ASN A 167 -3.64 -24.73 -8.45
N ARG A 168 -2.91 -24.42 -7.38
CA ARG A 168 -3.42 -23.52 -6.31
C ARG A 168 -3.59 -22.08 -6.77
N TRP A 169 -2.79 -21.62 -7.72
CA TRP A 169 -2.92 -20.28 -8.32
C TRP A 169 -4.17 -20.12 -9.19
N ILE A 170 -4.64 -21.21 -9.80
CA ILE A 170 -5.74 -21.22 -10.78
C ILE A 170 -7.10 -21.37 -10.09
N ARG A 171 -7.13 -21.79 -8.83
CA ARG A 171 -8.36 -21.96 -8.05
C ARG A 171 -8.89 -20.65 -7.50
#